data_10935861014c87349af29c1d21777e8a
#
_entry.id   10935861014c87349af29c1d21777e8a
#
_cell.length_a   1.000
_cell.length_b   1.000
_cell.length_c   1.000
_cell.angle_alpha   90.00
_cell.angle_beta   90.00
_cell.angle_gamma   90.00
#
_symmetry.space_group_name_H-M   'P 1'
#
loop_
_entity.id
_entity.type
_entity.pdbx_description
1 polymer ?
#
loop_
_entity_poly.entity_id
_entity_poly.type
_entity_poly.pdbx_seq_one_letter_code
_entity_poly.pdbx_strand_id
1 'polypeptide(L)'
;MNDFPTNKINLLKHLNNFSKNEILNYSSNRNYDLGKPHHNVSKLSPFFRRRYISEEEVLEIIFKNHKVENIQKFIEEIFWRTYWRGWLETHPWVYDDYKKYKENEFTPPKTGIGCFDHWCDELIETGYLHNHSRMWFASIWIFTLGLSWQSGAKFFEDNLLDFCPASNTLGWRWVAGIQTIGKPYIARAENIKEFTKNRFYPQNQLNEKPNLDFKNLSNGKALNFNGKKFQLSEKQKNLGLLLNQNDLSFNEAFDKQNIQYSCCLYST
;
A
#
# COMPACT_ATOMS: atom_id res chain seq x y z
N MET A 1 -1.58 19.09 -9.72
CA MET A 1 -0.83 18.28 -10.71
C MET A 1 -0.27 17.06 -10.01
N ASN A 2 -0.41 15.91 -10.64
CA ASN A 2 0.01 14.64 -10.05
C ASN A 2 1.55 14.58 -10.06
N ASP A 3 2.21 14.57 -8.90
CA ASP A 3 3.67 14.55 -8.74
C ASP A 3 4.31 13.19 -9.09
N PHE A 4 3.56 12.29 -9.72
CA PHE A 4 4.05 10.97 -10.09
C PHE A 4 4.65 10.94 -11.49
N PRO A 5 5.80 10.26 -11.68
CA PRO A 5 6.36 10.04 -13.00
C PRO A 5 5.38 9.38 -13.98
N THR A 6 5.26 9.90 -15.19
CA THR A 6 4.31 9.38 -16.19
C THR A 6 4.94 8.40 -17.19
N ASN A 7 6.25 8.20 -17.13
CA ASN A 7 6.97 7.26 -17.97
C ASN A 7 8.15 6.61 -17.23
N LYS A 8 8.68 5.51 -17.79
CA LYS A 8 9.75 4.72 -17.19
C LYS A 8 11.03 5.53 -16.97
N ILE A 9 11.41 6.41 -17.91
CA ILE A 9 12.62 7.23 -17.81
C ILE A 9 12.54 8.15 -16.58
N ASN A 10 11.41 8.83 -16.40
CA ASN A 10 11.19 9.72 -15.27
C ASN A 10 11.07 8.95 -13.96
N LEU A 11 10.48 7.75 -13.98
CA LEU A 11 10.44 6.87 -12.80
C LEU A 11 11.84 6.46 -12.37
N LEU A 12 12.69 6.07 -13.29
CA LEU A 12 14.09 5.70 -12.98
C LEU A 12 14.90 6.90 -12.48
N LYS A 13 14.68 8.09 -13.02
CA LYS A 13 15.28 9.33 -12.50
C LYS A 13 14.81 9.61 -11.07
N HIS A 14 13.51 9.46 -10.80
CA HIS A 14 12.94 9.62 -9.47
C HIS A 14 13.54 8.62 -8.46
N LEU A 15 13.61 7.34 -8.83
CA LEU A 15 14.24 6.30 -8.00
C LEU A 15 15.71 6.60 -7.73
N ASN A 16 16.47 6.98 -8.75
CA ASN A 16 17.88 7.35 -8.57
C ASN A 16 18.07 8.57 -7.66
N ASN A 17 17.19 9.56 -7.77
CA ASN A 17 17.22 10.74 -6.88
C ASN A 17 16.93 10.35 -5.43
N PHE A 18 15.88 9.55 -5.18
CA PHE A 18 15.57 9.02 -3.86
C PHE A 18 16.72 8.18 -3.30
N SER A 19 17.29 7.29 -4.11
CA SER A 19 18.44 6.46 -3.72
C SER A 19 19.65 7.30 -3.28
N LYS A 20 19.93 8.40 -3.97
CA LYS A 20 21.10 9.25 -3.65
C LYS A 20 20.90 10.11 -2.40
N ASN A 21 19.69 10.64 -2.20
CA ASN A 21 19.48 11.72 -1.24
C ASN A 21 18.78 11.25 0.05
N GLU A 22 17.88 10.26 -0.03
CA GLU A 22 16.96 9.96 1.07
C GLU A 22 17.09 8.55 1.65
N ILE A 23 17.52 7.56 0.86
CA ILE A 23 17.42 6.15 1.25
C ILE A 23 18.19 5.81 2.53
N LEU A 24 19.34 6.44 2.77
CA LEU A 24 20.14 6.21 3.97
C LEU A 24 19.43 6.72 5.24
N ASN A 25 18.62 7.75 5.10
CA ASN A 25 17.83 8.33 6.19
C ASN A 25 16.41 7.73 6.27
N TYR A 26 16.08 6.81 5.36
CA TYR A 26 14.73 6.25 5.28
C TYR A 26 14.28 5.60 6.58
N SER A 27 15.14 4.85 7.24
CA SER A 27 14.82 4.18 8.51
C SER A 27 14.33 5.15 9.59
N SER A 28 14.98 6.30 9.72
CA SER A 28 14.64 7.34 10.70
C SER A 28 13.50 8.26 10.26
N ASN A 29 13.41 8.53 8.95
CA ASN A 29 12.52 9.57 8.43
C ASN A 29 11.20 9.05 7.86
N ARG A 30 11.11 7.76 7.54
CA ARG A 30 9.94 7.16 6.85
C ARG A 30 8.59 7.35 7.57
N ASN A 31 8.62 7.57 8.88
CA ASN A 31 7.39 7.75 9.65
C ASN A 31 6.90 9.21 9.70
N TYR A 32 7.72 10.17 9.27
CA TYR A 32 7.31 11.57 9.26
C TYR A 32 6.45 11.89 8.04
N ASP A 33 5.21 12.31 8.26
CA ASP A 33 4.39 12.96 7.25
C ASP A 33 4.75 14.44 7.17
N LEU A 34 5.64 14.78 6.24
CA LEU A 34 6.10 16.15 6.02
C LEU A 34 5.17 16.96 5.11
N GLY A 35 4.08 16.34 4.62
CA GLY A 35 3.20 16.89 3.59
C GLY A 35 3.78 16.77 2.19
N LYS A 36 2.98 17.18 1.20
CA LYS A 36 3.42 17.19 -0.20
C LYS A 36 4.74 17.92 -0.36
N PRO A 37 5.66 17.42 -1.18
CA PRO A 37 5.59 16.25 -2.06
C PRO A 37 6.14 14.93 -1.46
N HIS A 38 6.23 14.80 -0.11
CA HIS A 38 6.66 13.59 0.61
C HIS A 38 8.06 13.10 0.19
N HIS A 39 9.05 13.98 0.22
CA HIS A 39 10.43 13.69 -0.26
C HIS A 39 11.12 12.55 0.48
N ASN A 40 10.80 12.36 1.78
CA ASN A 40 11.42 11.37 2.66
C ASN A 40 10.99 9.92 2.39
N VAL A 41 10.09 9.69 1.44
CA VAL A 41 9.64 8.36 1.02
C VAL A 41 9.70 8.19 -0.50
N SER A 42 9.85 6.95 -0.95
CA SER A 42 10.09 6.67 -2.37
C SER A 42 8.89 6.91 -3.30
N LYS A 43 7.67 6.90 -2.79
CA LYS A 43 6.42 6.97 -3.57
C LYS A 43 6.33 5.96 -4.73
N LEU A 44 6.96 4.78 -4.59
CA LEU A 44 6.97 3.75 -5.63
C LEU A 44 5.72 2.85 -5.62
N SER A 45 4.88 2.95 -4.60
CA SER A 45 3.72 2.05 -4.42
C SER A 45 2.76 1.99 -5.61
N PRO A 46 2.41 3.09 -6.33
CA PRO A 46 1.56 3.01 -7.52
C PRO A 46 2.20 2.20 -8.66
N PHE A 47 3.51 2.26 -8.79
CA PHE A 47 4.26 1.56 -9.84
C PHE A 47 4.43 0.08 -9.52
N PHE A 48 4.72 -0.25 -8.27
CA PHE A 48 4.68 -1.64 -7.79
C PHE A 48 3.29 -2.25 -7.92
N ARG A 49 2.24 -1.46 -7.66
CA ARG A 49 0.87 -1.94 -7.75
C ARG A 49 0.53 -2.45 -9.16
N ARG A 50 1.03 -1.80 -10.17
CA ARG A 50 0.82 -2.14 -11.58
C ARG A 50 1.93 -3.02 -12.16
N ARG A 51 2.93 -3.38 -11.35
CA ARG A 51 4.15 -4.06 -11.79
C ARG A 51 4.84 -3.35 -12.97
N TYR A 52 4.73 -2.02 -12.98
CA TYR A 52 5.42 -1.16 -13.95
C TYR A 52 6.93 -1.07 -13.67
N ILE A 53 7.30 -1.29 -12.41
CA ILE A 53 8.64 -1.61 -11.94
C ILE A 53 8.51 -2.76 -10.93
N SER A 54 9.42 -3.74 -10.98
CA SER A 54 9.44 -4.84 -10.03
C SER A 54 10.29 -4.49 -8.80
N GLU A 55 10.06 -5.20 -7.70
CA GLU A 55 10.89 -5.13 -6.51
C GLU A 55 12.34 -5.47 -6.83
N GLU A 56 12.57 -6.49 -7.67
CA GLU A 56 13.88 -6.93 -8.14
C GLU A 56 14.60 -5.81 -8.89
N GLU A 57 13.95 -5.20 -9.89
CA GLU A 57 14.50 -4.10 -10.67
C GLU A 57 14.90 -2.89 -9.78
N VAL A 58 14.09 -2.57 -8.78
CA VAL A 58 14.41 -1.51 -7.81
C VAL A 58 15.64 -1.88 -6.99
N LEU A 59 15.73 -3.12 -6.50
CA LEU A 59 16.85 -3.57 -5.68
C LEU A 59 18.14 -3.64 -6.49
N GLU A 60 18.11 -4.10 -7.74
CA GLU A 60 19.28 -4.08 -8.63
C GLU A 60 19.84 -2.67 -8.83
N ILE A 61 18.97 -1.67 -8.97
CA ILE A 61 19.40 -0.28 -9.11
C ILE A 61 20.03 0.25 -7.81
N ILE A 62 19.42 -0.07 -6.67
CA ILE A 62 19.86 0.45 -5.37
C ILE A 62 21.15 -0.22 -4.90
N PHE A 63 21.31 -1.53 -5.10
CA PHE A 63 22.52 -2.27 -4.71
C PHE A 63 23.78 -1.85 -5.48
N LYS A 64 23.65 -1.14 -6.60
CA LYS A 64 24.82 -0.55 -7.26
C LYS A 64 25.52 0.51 -6.41
N ASN A 65 24.80 1.14 -5.47
CA ASN A 65 25.31 2.26 -4.70
C ASN A 65 25.27 2.05 -3.18
N HIS A 66 24.52 1.04 -2.69
CA HIS A 66 24.29 0.84 -1.26
C HIS A 66 24.48 -0.60 -0.85
N LYS A 67 25.04 -0.80 0.36
CA LYS A 67 25.11 -2.10 1.02
C LYS A 67 23.77 -2.39 1.72
N VAL A 68 23.42 -3.68 1.80
CA VAL A 68 22.17 -4.16 2.41
C VAL A 68 21.97 -3.63 3.82
N GLU A 69 23.04 -3.65 4.63
CA GLU A 69 22.99 -3.25 6.04
C GLU A 69 22.54 -1.79 6.23
N ASN A 70 22.86 -0.92 5.27
CA ASN A 70 22.54 0.51 5.35
C ASN A 70 21.08 0.82 4.97
N ILE A 71 20.42 -0.12 4.24
CA ILE A 71 19.10 0.10 3.65
C ILE A 71 18.11 -1.02 3.99
N GLN A 72 18.46 -1.86 4.97
CA GLN A 72 17.65 -3.03 5.34
C GLN A 72 16.19 -2.66 5.55
N LYS A 73 15.91 -1.55 6.24
CA LYS A 73 14.54 -1.13 6.51
C LYS A 73 13.75 -0.81 5.24
N PHE A 74 14.40 -0.22 4.23
CA PHE A 74 13.75 0.02 2.94
C PHE A 74 13.42 -1.29 2.21
N ILE A 75 14.33 -2.25 2.25
CA ILE A 75 14.12 -3.59 1.66
C ILE A 75 12.93 -4.29 2.34
N GLU A 76 12.87 -4.29 3.66
CA GLU A 76 11.75 -4.87 4.41
C GLU A 76 10.41 -4.26 4.00
N GLU A 77 10.34 -2.92 3.88
CA GLU A 77 9.10 -2.21 3.53
C GLU A 77 8.65 -2.50 2.09
N ILE A 78 9.57 -2.74 1.15
CA ILE A 78 9.22 -3.18 -0.22
C ILE A 78 8.50 -4.54 -0.17
N PHE A 79 9.00 -5.49 0.62
CA PHE A 79 8.46 -6.85 0.66
C PHE A 79 7.17 -7.01 1.46
N TRP A 80 6.73 -6.00 2.24
CA TRP A 80 5.44 -6.06 2.93
C TRP A 80 4.27 -6.31 1.96
N ARG A 81 4.30 -5.75 0.75
CA ARG A 81 3.26 -5.99 -0.27
C ARG A 81 3.20 -7.48 -0.66
N THR A 82 4.34 -8.09 -0.91
CA THR A 82 4.44 -9.52 -1.25
C THR A 82 3.93 -10.38 -0.11
N TYR A 83 4.33 -10.06 1.13
CA TYR A 83 3.82 -10.74 2.31
C TYR A 83 2.29 -10.67 2.43
N TRP A 84 1.71 -9.47 2.32
CA TRP A 84 0.25 -9.30 2.43
C TRP A 84 -0.50 -10.04 1.32
N ARG A 85 0.00 -10.03 0.10
CA ARG A 85 -0.58 -10.79 -1.02
C ARG A 85 -0.58 -12.28 -0.73
N GLY A 86 0.56 -12.85 -0.36
CA GLY A 86 0.68 -14.27 0.00
C GLY A 86 -0.21 -14.64 1.18
N TRP A 87 -0.32 -13.77 2.19
CA TRP A 87 -1.21 -14.01 3.31
C TRP A 87 -2.68 -14.05 2.86
N LEU A 88 -3.14 -13.10 2.06
CA LEU A 88 -4.51 -13.07 1.58
C LEU A 88 -4.82 -14.23 0.63
N GLU A 89 -3.89 -14.66 -0.19
CA GLU A 89 -4.03 -15.83 -1.07
C GLU A 89 -4.29 -17.11 -0.24
N THR A 90 -3.69 -17.22 0.93
CA THR A 90 -3.93 -18.34 1.85
C THR A 90 -5.19 -18.18 2.70
N HIS A 91 -5.77 -16.97 2.75
CA HIS A 91 -6.97 -16.65 3.54
C HIS A 91 -8.01 -15.89 2.68
N PRO A 92 -8.46 -16.44 1.54
CA PRO A 92 -9.29 -15.71 0.57
C PRO A 92 -10.62 -15.24 1.13
N TRP A 93 -11.21 -16.00 2.08
CA TRP A 93 -12.47 -15.64 2.75
C TRP A 93 -12.42 -14.25 3.44
N VAL A 94 -11.25 -13.76 3.83
CA VAL A 94 -11.11 -12.43 4.44
C VAL A 94 -11.48 -11.34 3.44
N TYR A 95 -11.06 -11.49 2.18
CA TYR A 95 -11.43 -10.57 1.11
C TYR A 95 -12.85 -10.79 0.61
N ASP A 96 -13.29 -12.06 0.57
CA ASP A 96 -14.67 -12.39 0.21
C ASP A 96 -15.66 -11.81 1.21
N ASP A 97 -15.31 -11.79 2.50
CA ASP A 97 -16.12 -11.15 3.53
C ASP A 97 -16.17 -9.63 3.37
N TYR A 98 -15.05 -8.99 3.07
CA TYR A 98 -15.00 -7.56 2.72
C TYR A 98 -15.89 -7.25 1.50
N LYS A 99 -15.84 -8.08 0.42
CA LYS A 99 -16.64 -7.89 -0.79
C LYS A 99 -18.16 -8.01 -0.58
N LYS A 100 -18.60 -8.63 0.50
CA LYS A 100 -20.03 -8.67 0.86
C LYS A 100 -20.54 -7.32 1.35
N TYR A 101 -19.65 -6.43 1.76
CA TYR A 101 -19.98 -5.09 2.18
C TYR A 101 -20.43 -4.27 0.97
N LYS A 102 -21.71 -3.85 0.97
CA LYS A 102 -22.36 -3.17 -0.15
C LYS A 102 -22.91 -1.81 0.28
N GLU A 103 -22.14 -1.03 0.99
CA GLU A 103 -22.52 0.36 1.17
C GLU A 103 -22.20 1.18 -0.08
N ASN A 104 -23.06 2.16 -0.38
CA ASN A 104 -22.84 3.13 -1.45
C ASN A 104 -21.55 3.92 -1.20
N GLU A 105 -21.02 4.55 -2.26
CA GLU A 105 -19.92 5.50 -2.16
C GLU A 105 -20.15 6.46 -1.00
N PHE A 106 -19.20 6.49 -0.07
CA PHE A 106 -19.26 7.31 1.11
C PHE A 106 -18.03 8.21 1.17
N THR A 107 -18.26 9.50 1.02
CA THR A 107 -17.22 10.50 1.31
C THR A 107 -17.52 11.07 2.69
N PRO A 108 -16.59 10.99 3.65
CA PRO A 108 -16.84 11.54 4.97
C PRO A 108 -17.08 13.05 4.89
N PRO A 109 -18.08 13.57 5.60
CA PRO A 109 -18.26 15.01 5.72
C PRO A 109 -17.06 15.63 6.43
N LYS A 110 -16.91 16.95 6.35
CA LYS A 110 -15.91 17.65 7.17
C LYS A 110 -16.19 17.41 8.65
N THR A 111 -15.18 16.88 9.33
CA THR A 111 -15.30 16.42 10.73
C THR A 111 -14.90 17.49 11.74
N GLY A 112 -14.16 18.53 11.29
CA GLY A 112 -13.53 19.52 12.16
C GLY A 112 -12.22 19.02 12.79
N ILE A 113 -11.81 17.77 12.54
CA ILE A 113 -10.49 17.25 12.91
C ILE A 113 -9.53 17.62 11.79
N GLY A 114 -8.80 18.72 11.96
CA GLY A 114 -8.04 19.36 10.89
C GLY A 114 -7.08 18.45 10.13
N CYS A 115 -6.40 17.52 10.81
CA CYS A 115 -5.52 16.55 10.16
C CYS A 115 -6.30 15.53 9.30
N PHE A 116 -7.43 15.03 9.81
CA PHE A 116 -8.25 14.06 9.10
C PHE A 116 -8.86 14.68 7.84
N ASP A 117 -9.44 15.86 7.97
CA ASP A 117 -10.03 16.59 6.85
C ASP A 117 -8.98 16.93 5.78
N HIS A 118 -7.76 17.30 6.20
CA HIS A 118 -6.65 17.55 5.29
C HIS A 118 -6.22 16.27 4.53
N TRP A 119 -6.09 15.14 5.21
CA TRP A 119 -5.72 13.88 4.57
C TRP A 119 -6.83 13.34 3.65
N CYS A 120 -8.09 13.60 3.98
CA CYS A 120 -9.22 13.29 3.10
C CYS A 120 -9.10 14.06 1.78
N ASP A 121 -8.90 15.39 1.86
CA ASP A 121 -8.73 16.24 0.69
C ASP A 121 -7.50 15.85 -0.13
N GLU A 122 -6.35 15.58 0.54
CA GLU A 122 -5.12 15.16 -0.11
C GLU A 122 -5.31 13.85 -0.87
N LEU A 123 -5.99 12.87 -0.28
CA LEU A 123 -6.26 11.59 -0.92
C LEU A 123 -7.12 11.76 -2.16
N ILE A 124 -8.22 12.51 -2.08
CA ILE A 124 -9.13 12.76 -3.21
C ILE A 124 -8.40 13.52 -4.33
N GLU A 125 -7.60 14.52 -3.98
CA GLU A 125 -6.89 15.35 -4.96
C GLU A 125 -5.75 14.61 -5.65
N THR A 126 -5.00 13.77 -4.91
CA THR A 126 -3.73 13.22 -5.40
C THR A 126 -3.75 11.72 -5.65
N GLY A 127 -4.71 11.01 -5.09
CA GLY A 127 -4.73 9.54 -5.08
C GLY A 127 -3.66 8.94 -4.17
N TYR A 128 -3.08 9.71 -3.25
CA TYR A 128 -1.98 9.24 -2.41
C TYR A 128 -2.07 9.81 -0.99
N LEU A 129 -1.66 9.03 -0.02
CA LEU A 129 -1.35 9.45 1.33
C LEU A 129 -0.04 8.83 1.80
N HIS A 130 0.68 9.55 2.62
CA HIS A 130 1.83 9.02 3.35
C HIS A 130 1.41 7.80 4.20
N ASN A 131 2.25 6.75 4.26
CA ASN A 131 1.86 5.49 4.93
C ASN A 131 1.41 5.69 6.39
N HIS A 132 2.11 6.50 7.17
CA HIS A 132 1.73 6.75 8.56
C HIS A 132 0.39 7.49 8.66
N SER A 133 0.14 8.42 7.74
CA SER A 133 -1.15 9.13 7.69
C SER A 133 -2.32 8.21 7.36
N ARG A 134 -2.09 7.16 6.55
CA ARG A 134 -3.12 6.11 6.32
C ARG A 134 -3.48 5.38 7.61
N MET A 135 -2.51 5.12 8.49
CA MET A 135 -2.76 4.46 9.77
C MET A 135 -3.55 5.36 10.71
N TRP A 136 -3.18 6.64 10.84
CA TRP A 136 -3.93 7.60 11.64
C TRP A 136 -5.34 7.82 11.08
N PHE A 137 -5.45 7.99 9.77
CA PHE A 137 -6.73 8.13 9.08
C PHE A 137 -7.67 6.97 9.40
N ALA A 138 -7.21 5.75 9.23
CA ALA A 138 -8.00 4.55 9.52
C ALA A 138 -8.38 4.44 11.00
N SER A 139 -7.46 4.80 11.90
CA SER A 139 -7.74 4.81 13.34
C SER A 139 -8.78 5.86 13.73
N ILE A 140 -8.69 7.07 13.19
CA ILE A 140 -9.68 8.13 13.41
C ILE A 140 -11.04 7.70 12.86
N TRP A 141 -11.07 7.15 11.64
CA TRP A 141 -12.27 6.62 10.99
C TRP A 141 -13.01 5.62 11.89
N ILE A 142 -12.28 4.62 12.38
CA ILE A 142 -12.87 3.51 13.14
C ILE A 142 -13.21 3.95 14.57
N PHE A 143 -12.26 4.55 15.29
CA PHE A 143 -12.35 4.69 16.73
C PHE A 143 -12.86 6.06 17.18
N THR A 144 -12.64 7.11 16.41
CA THR A 144 -13.12 8.45 16.75
C THR A 144 -14.46 8.73 16.09
N LEU A 145 -14.59 8.43 14.80
CA LEU A 145 -15.85 8.66 14.06
C LEU A 145 -16.84 7.49 14.22
N GLY A 146 -16.40 6.33 14.73
CA GLY A 146 -17.27 5.17 14.94
C GLY A 146 -17.75 4.50 13.67
N LEU A 147 -17.04 4.69 12.54
CA LEU A 147 -17.41 4.15 11.24
C LEU A 147 -16.83 2.74 11.03
N SER A 148 -17.48 1.94 10.18
CA SER A 148 -17.00 0.60 9.88
C SER A 148 -15.64 0.64 9.15
N TRP A 149 -14.76 -0.30 9.44
CA TRP A 149 -13.47 -0.39 8.73
C TRP A 149 -13.68 -0.69 7.23
N GLN A 150 -14.77 -1.39 6.89
CA GLN A 150 -15.10 -1.72 5.52
C GLN A 150 -15.41 -0.46 4.69
N SER A 151 -16.20 0.48 5.25
CA SER A 151 -16.48 1.74 4.56
C SER A 151 -15.22 2.57 4.31
N GLY A 152 -14.32 2.59 5.28
CA GLY A 152 -13.03 3.27 5.12
C GLY A 152 -12.11 2.56 4.12
N ALA A 153 -12.09 1.22 4.13
CA ALA A 153 -11.36 0.44 3.13
C ALA A 153 -11.91 0.67 1.72
N LYS A 154 -13.23 0.83 1.57
CA LYS A 154 -13.87 1.18 0.29
C LYS A 154 -13.49 2.59 -0.15
N PHE A 155 -13.48 3.56 0.77
CA PHE A 155 -13.03 4.91 0.46
C PHE A 155 -11.58 4.95 -0.05
N PHE A 156 -10.69 4.11 0.51
CA PHE A 156 -9.33 3.95 0.01
C PHE A 156 -9.26 3.23 -1.34
N GLU A 157 -10.11 2.23 -1.56
CA GLU A 157 -10.23 1.54 -2.84
C GLU A 157 -10.57 2.50 -3.98
N ASP A 158 -11.49 3.43 -3.74
CA ASP A 158 -11.99 4.36 -4.74
C ASP A 158 -11.01 5.50 -5.04
N ASN A 159 -10.14 5.85 -4.09
CA ASN A 159 -9.31 7.05 -4.20
C ASN A 159 -7.80 6.78 -4.33
N LEU A 160 -7.28 5.60 -3.92
CA LEU A 160 -5.84 5.34 -3.96
C LEU A 160 -5.36 4.86 -5.33
N LEU A 161 -4.37 5.53 -5.90
CA LEU A 161 -3.65 5.09 -7.10
C LEU A 161 -2.93 3.75 -6.90
N ASP A 162 -2.46 3.50 -5.68
CA ASP A 162 -1.75 2.29 -5.31
C ASP A 162 -2.66 1.24 -4.65
N PHE A 163 -3.98 1.38 -4.78
CA PHE A 163 -4.92 0.42 -4.22
C PHE A 163 -4.53 -1.02 -4.57
N CYS A 164 -4.41 -1.83 -3.55
CA CYS A 164 -4.14 -3.26 -3.65
C CYS A 164 -5.09 -3.99 -2.70
N PRO A 165 -5.93 -4.92 -3.19
CA PRO A 165 -6.90 -5.63 -2.35
C PRO A 165 -6.30 -6.19 -1.06
N ALA A 166 -5.13 -6.83 -1.15
CA ALA A 166 -4.47 -7.41 0.01
C ALA A 166 -3.98 -6.33 1.00
N SER A 167 -3.16 -5.39 0.54
CA SER A 167 -2.58 -4.36 1.43
C SER A 167 -3.66 -3.49 2.06
N ASN A 168 -4.71 -3.14 1.29
CA ASN A 168 -5.81 -2.32 1.77
C ASN A 168 -6.64 -3.07 2.82
N THR A 169 -7.21 -4.22 2.47
CA THR A 169 -8.06 -5.00 3.38
C THR A 169 -7.31 -5.35 4.67
N LEU A 170 -6.09 -5.87 4.54
CA LEU A 170 -5.33 -6.32 5.71
C LEU A 170 -4.78 -5.15 6.53
N GLY A 171 -4.45 -4.02 5.89
CA GLY A 171 -4.04 -2.79 6.56
C GLY A 171 -5.17 -2.19 7.43
N TRP A 172 -6.37 -2.08 6.89
CA TRP A 172 -7.54 -1.64 7.65
C TRP A 172 -7.89 -2.59 8.80
N ARG A 173 -7.86 -3.90 8.54
CA ARG A 173 -8.06 -4.93 9.58
C ARG A 173 -6.97 -4.88 10.66
N TRP A 174 -5.73 -4.57 10.29
CA TRP A 174 -4.64 -4.42 11.24
C TRP A 174 -4.86 -3.22 12.16
N VAL A 175 -5.23 -2.05 11.61
CA VAL A 175 -5.57 -0.88 12.43
C VAL A 175 -6.74 -1.18 13.35
N ALA A 176 -7.77 -1.87 12.86
CA ALA A 176 -8.94 -2.28 13.64
C ALA A 176 -8.64 -3.30 14.77
N GLY A 177 -7.44 -3.90 14.79
CA GLY A 177 -7.05 -4.91 15.78
C GLY A 177 -7.66 -6.28 15.53
N ILE A 178 -8.16 -6.54 14.32
CA ILE A 178 -8.78 -7.82 13.94
C ILE A 178 -7.87 -8.67 13.04
N GLN A 179 -6.83 -8.11 12.47
CA GLN A 179 -5.78 -8.86 11.76
C GLN A 179 -4.80 -9.50 12.75
N THR A 180 -4.31 -8.72 13.70
CA THR A 180 -3.65 -9.21 14.91
C THR A 180 -4.65 -9.00 16.04
N ILE A 181 -5.41 -10.03 16.35
CA ILE A 181 -6.56 -9.92 17.24
C ILE A 181 -6.16 -9.34 18.58
N GLY A 182 -6.90 -8.30 19.01
CA GLY A 182 -6.68 -7.60 20.27
C GLY A 182 -5.55 -6.57 20.29
N LYS A 183 -4.91 -6.29 19.15
CA LYS A 183 -3.82 -5.29 19.03
C LYS A 183 -4.18 -4.18 18.02
N PRO A 184 -5.14 -3.31 18.33
CA PRO A 184 -5.48 -2.19 17.44
C PRO A 184 -4.38 -1.14 17.42
N TYR A 185 -4.31 -0.39 16.32
CA TYR A 185 -3.50 0.82 16.25
C TYR A 185 -4.37 2.03 16.58
N ILE A 186 -4.11 2.67 17.71
CA ILE A 186 -4.87 3.85 18.15
C ILE A 186 -4.08 5.13 17.85
N ALA A 187 -4.65 6.02 17.06
CA ALA A 187 -4.09 7.33 16.79
C ALA A 187 -4.06 8.17 18.08
N ARG A 188 -2.94 8.84 18.32
CA ARG A 188 -2.73 9.72 19.47
C ARG A 188 -2.32 11.11 19.02
N ALA A 189 -2.88 12.14 19.60
CA ALA A 189 -2.63 13.52 19.23
C ALA A 189 -1.14 13.89 19.33
N GLU A 190 -0.44 13.45 20.37
CA GLU A 190 1.01 13.72 20.53
C GLU A 190 1.84 13.00 19.45
N ASN A 191 1.46 11.78 19.06
CA ASN A 191 2.14 11.06 17.98
C ASN A 191 1.95 11.75 16.65
N ILE A 192 0.73 12.19 16.33
CA ILE A 192 0.45 12.98 15.13
C ILE A 192 1.27 14.27 15.12
N LYS A 193 1.28 15.00 16.23
CA LYS A 193 2.06 16.23 16.37
C LYS A 193 3.56 16.01 16.10
N GLU A 194 4.14 15.00 16.71
CA GLU A 194 5.55 14.65 16.56
C GLU A 194 5.89 14.30 15.10
N PHE A 195 5.18 13.33 14.52
CA PHE A 195 5.51 12.80 13.20
C PHE A 195 4.95 13.63 12.03
N THR A 196 4.21 14.71 12.33
CA THR A 196 3.88 15.75 11.34
C THR A 196 4.71 17.03 11.53
N LYS A 197 5.73 17.01 12.40
CA LYS A 197 6.55 18.19 12.73
C LYS A 197 5.71 19.40 13.15
N ASN A 198 4.73 19.18 14.03
CA ASN A 198 3.77 20.17 14.53
C ASN A 198 2.84 20.78 13.46
N ARG A 199 2.71 20.17 12.26
CA ARG A 199 1.71 20.60 11.27
C ARG A 199 0.30 20.39 11.79
N PHE A 200 0.08 19.33 12.57
CA PHE A 200 -1.21 18.98 13.15
C PHE A 200 -1.07 18.61 14.63
N TYR A 201 -2.04 19.02 15.41
CA TYR A 201 -2.16 18.63 16.82
C TYR A 201 -3.65 18.52 17.20
N PRO A 202 -4.32 17.38 16.94
CA PRO A 202 -5.73 17.16 17.22
C PRO A 202 -5.99 16.89 18.72
N GLN A 203 -5.53 17.79 19.59
CA GLN A 203 -5.65 17.69 21.04
C GLN A 203 -7.11 17.64 21.43
N ASN A 204 -7.51 16.67 22.27
CA ASN A 204 -8.88 16.45 22.77
C ASN A 204 -9.92 16.16 21.67
N GLN A 205 -9.48 15.87 20.43
CA GLN A 205 -10.39 15.58 19.32
C GLN A 205 -10.47 14.07 19.02
N LEU A 206 -9.56 13.25 19.55
CA LEU A 206 -9.44 11.83 19.24
C LEU A 206 -9.94 10.96 20.40
N ASN A 207 -10.58 9.84 20.05
CA ASN A 207 -10.86 8.79 21.03
C ASN A 207 -9.60 7.90 21.19
N GLU A 208 -8.72 8.28 22.11
CA GLU A 208 -7.46 7.60 22.38
C GLU A 208 -7.61 6.35 23.28
N LYS A 209 -8.80 6.11 23.82
CA LYS A 209 -9.11 4.97 24.71
C LYS A 209 -10.46 4.36 24.35
N PRO A 210 -10.61 3.82 23.12
CA PRO A 210 -11.87 3.20 22.71
C PRO A 210 -12.17 1.96 23.55
N ASN A 211 -13.44 1.72 23.82
CA ASN A 211 -13.88 0.47 24.41
C ASN A 211 -13.95 -0.60 23.30
N LEU A 212 -13.17 -1.66 23.43
CA LEU A 212 -12.98 -2.67 22.38
C LEU A 212 -13.37 -4.05 22.88
N ASP A 213 -14.12 -4.79 22.07
CA ASP A 213 -14.42 -6.19 22.31
C ASP A 213 -13.94 -7.04 21.11
N PHE A 214 -13.00 -7.94 21.37
CA PHE A 214 -12.43 -8.86 20.40
C PHE A 214 -12.87 -10.31 20.61
N LYS A 215 -13.87 -10.56 21.48
CA LYS A 215 -14.39 -11.89 21.73
C LYS A 215 -14.97 -12.49 20.45
N ASN A 216 -14.73 -13.79 20.26
CA ASN A 216 -15.25 -14.56 19.12
C ASN A 216 -14.67 -14.19 17.73
N LEU A 217 -13.61 -13.41 17.65
CA LEU A 217 -12.93 -13.14 16.38
C LEU A 217 -11.95 -14.27 16.04
N SER A 218 -11.89 -14.62 14.75
CA SER A 218 -10.91 -15.57 14.20
C SER A 218 -10.58 -15.21 12.77
N ASN A 219 -9.31 -15.36 12.38
CA ASN A 219 -8.89 -15.24 10.99
C ASN A 219 -9.01 -16.56 10.22
N GLY A 220 -9.53 -17.61 10.85
CA GLY A 220 -9.61 -18.93 10.25
C GLY A 220 -8.22 -19.60 10.12
N LYS A 221 -8.18 -20.73 9.41
CA LYS A 221 -6.95 -21.48 9.14
C LYS A 221 -6.50 -21.22 7.70
N ALA A 222 -5.19 -21.06 7.48
CA ALA A 222 -4.63 -20.93 6.16
C ALA A 222 -4.96 -22.14 5.28
N LEU A 223 -5.21 -21.88 4.00
CA LEU A 223 -5.29 -22.93 2.99
C LEU A 223 -3.88 -23.48 2.72
N ASN A 224 -3.79 -24.80 2.58
CA ASN A 224 -2.57 -25.44 2.11
C ASN A 224 -2.50 -25.32 0.58
N PHE A 225 -1.51 -24.58 0.07
CA PHE A 225 -1.23 -24.52 -1.35
C PHE A 225 -0.21 -25.57 -1.75
N ASN A 226 -0.66 -26.60 -2.46
CA ASN A 226 0.21 -27.49 -3.23
C ASN A 226 0.41 -26.87 -4.62
N GLY A 227 1.24 -25.84 -4.71
CA GLY A 227 1.53 -25.17 -5.99
C GLY A 227 2.22 -26.14 -6.94
N LYS A 228 1.56 -26.47 -8.06
CA LYS A 228 2.28 -27.11 -9.19
C LYS A 228 3.20 -26.05 -9.79
N LYS A 229 4.51 -26.33 -9.81
CA LYS A 229 5.44 -25.50 -10.58
C LYS A 229 5.04 -25.57 -12.05
N PHE A 230 4.68 -24.44 -12.62
CA PHE A 230 4.48 -24.34 -14.06
C PHE A 230 5.86 -24.40 -14.75
N GLN A 231 6.06 -25.38 -15.61
CA GLN A 231 7.25 -25.46 -16.45
C GLN A 231 6.83 -25.20 -17.89
N LEU A 232 7.39 -24.16 -18.50
CA LEU A 232 7.31 -23.97 -19.93
C LEU A 232 8.02 -25.15 -20.61
N SER A 233 7.35 -25.85 -21.51
CA SER A 233 8.00 -26.89 -22.29
C SER A 233 8.91 -26.22 -23.33
N GLU A 234 10.15 -26.70 -23.46
CA GLU A 234 11.15 -26.20 -24.42
C GLU A 234 10.69 -26.28 -25.91
N LYS A 235 9.56 -26.92 -26.16
CA LYS A 235 9.02 -27.15 -27.52
C LYS A 235 8.04 -26.08 -28.02
N GLN A 236 7.71 -25.09 -27.19
CA GLN A 236 6.75 -24.05 -27.63
C GLN A 236 7.50 -22.98 -28.43
N LYS A 237 7.26 -22.97 -29.74
CA LYS A 237 7.92 -22.04 -30.69
C LYS A 237 7.27 -20.65 -30.74
N ASN A 238 6.01 -20.52 -30.31
CA ASN A 238 5.23 -19.28 -30.42
C ASN A 238 4.62 -18.97 -29.06
N LEU A 239 5.12 -17.96 -28.36
CA LEU A 239 4.59 -17.49 -27.09
C LEU A 239 3.87 -16.16 -27.29
N GLY A 240 2.65 -16.06 -26.75
CA GLY A 240 1.93 -14.82 -26.59
C GLY A 240 2.05 -14.31 -25.15
N LEU A 241 2.38 -13.04 -24.96
CA LEU A 241 2.39 -12.38 -23.67
C LEU A 241 1.08 -11.62 -23.47
N LEU A 242 0.33 -11.99 -22.42
CA LEU A 242 -0.87 -11.29 -22.00
C LEU A 242 -0.53 -10.31 -20.88
N LEU A 243 -0.68 -9.04 -21.14
CA LEU A 243 -0.55 -7.96 -20.16
C LEU A 243 -1.93 -7.48 -19.73
N ASN A 244 -2.08 -7.12 -18.46
CA ASN A 244 -3.29 -6.50 -17.94
C ASN A 244 -2.95 -5.35 -16.99
N GLN A 245 -3.93 -4.52 -16.68
CA GLN A 245 -3.73 -3.33 -15.83
C GLN A 245 -3.16 -3.61 -14.42
N ASN A 246 -3.23 -4.85 -13.95
CA ASN A 246 -2.69 -5.25 -12.66
C ASN A 246 -1.29 -5.87 -12.76
N ASP A 247 -0.84 -6.16 -13.99
CA ASP A 247 0.48 -6.71 -14.25
C ASP A 247 0.98 -6.22 -15.61
N LEU A 248 1.76 -5.14 -15.58
CA LEU A 248 2.43 -4.55 -16.73
C LEU A 248 3.90 -5.01 -16.82
N SER A 249 4.30 -6.02 -16.02
CA SER A 249 5.67 -6.51 -16.05
C SER A 249 5.97 -7.19 -17.37
N PHE A 250 7.00 -6.68 -18.02
CA PHE A 250 7.67 -7.36 -19.11
C PHE A 250 8.92 -7.99 -18.52
N ASN A 251 8.78 -9.19 -18.00
CA ASN A 251 9.88 -9.84 -17.29
C ASN A 251 10.86 -10.43 -18.30
N GLU A 252 12.16 -10.21 -18.12
CA GLU A 252 13.23 -10.79 -18.93
C GLU A 252 13.33 -12.30 -18.81
N ALA A 253 12.59 -12.92 -17.85
CA ALA A 253 12.44 -14.36 -17.73
C ALA A 253 11.78 -15.01 -18.96
N PHE A 254 11.08 -14.24 -19.77
CA PHE A 254 10.67 -14.66 -21.09
C PHE A 254 11.75 -14.21 -22.07
N ASP A 255 12.46 -15.16 -22.64
CA ASP A 255 13.39 -14.88 -23.73
C ASP A 255 12.66 -14.04 -24.78
N LYS A 256 13.07 -12.76 -24.93
CA LYS A 256 12.44 -11.79 -25.84
C LYS A 256 12.36 -12.31 -27.27
N GLN A 257 13.20 -13.26 -27.63
CA GLN A 257 13.22 -13.87 -28.97
C GLN A 257 12.06 -14.82 -29.22
N ASN A 258 11.40 -15.32 -28.16
CA ASN A 258 10.28 -16.26 -28.27
C ASN A 258 8.90 -15.64 -28.14
N ILE A 259 8.79 -14.34 -27.84
CA ILE A 259 7.51 -13.64 -27.77
C ILE A 259 7.19 -13.03 -29.13
N GLN A 260 6.21 -13.61 -29.82
CA GLN A 260 5.80 -13.12 -31.15
C GLN A 260 4.65 -12.10 -31.05
N TYR A 261 3.85 -12.12 -29.98
CA TYR A 261 2.69 -11.25 -29.81
C TYR A 261 2.56 -10.80 -28.36
N SER A 262 2.24 -9.52 -28.15
CA SER A 262 1.80 -8.99 -26.86
C SER A 262 0.44 -8.35 -26.98
N CYS A 263 -0.44 -8.61 -26.03
CA CYS A 263 -1.77 -8.01 -25.96
C CYS A 263 -1.97 -7.40 -24.57
N CYS A 264 -2.51 -6.19 -24.52
CA CYS A 264 -2.86 -5.53 -23.27
C CYS A 264 -4.39 -5.56 -23.11
N LEU A 265 -4.89 -6.19 -22.05
CA LEU A 265 -6.31 -6.17 -21.69
C LEU A 265 -6.54 -5.06 -20.65
N TYR A 266 -7.46 -4.17 -20.98
CA TYR A 266 -8.00 -3.19 -20.05
C TYR A 266 -9.37 -3.68 -19.58
N SER A 267 -9.62 -3.69 -18.27
CA SER A 267 -11.00 -3.79 -17.79
C SER A 267 -11.64 -2.40 -17.95
N THR A 268 -12.72 -2.35 -18.68
CA THR A 268 -13.62 -1.18 -18.68
C THR A 268 -14.37 -1.08 -17.36
#